data_d286db7e3e8c65b74fe929bdd2b3144e
#
_entry.id   d286db7e3e8c65b74fe929bdd2b3144e
#
_cell.length_a   1.000
_cell.length_b   1.000
_cell.length_c   1.000
_cell.angle_alpha   90.00
_cell.angle_beta   90.00
_cell.angle_gamma   90.00
#
_symmetry.space_group_name_H-M   'P 1'
#
loop_
_entity.id
_entity.type
_entity.pdbx_description
1 polymer ?
#
loop_
_entity_poly.entity_id
_entity_poly.type
_entity_poly.pdbx_seq_one_letter_code
_entity_poly.pdbx_strand_id
1 'polypeptide(L)'
;MKYSFEIKKEIYEKHCEGYGADTLSKEYGLSSSNISYFCSLIDRHGLDVIKHKYRYYSPKFKLAAIRRVLVDGETVNAVALDIGLTKRCILDQWIKSYKENGYNVVTKKTGRPSTRGKGKEDNRGAGEGERRTSRATVEEDHRERIIKKTASLSSRGRKEEKEQLTKAVTELRQELKCSLDFILETINTNDSLPNLPRADYYYWKNRIDPDTKNSDLMDAITTIYTDNHKRYGYRRITLQLKNDGWKVNHKAVKRLMSKLNLYGITPRAKYKSYKGDFNGTVDNKLLYKRVDAKRHRTEYIRDFSTTDVNEKWTTDVSEFHIAAGKLYLSPILDMHNREIVSYNISKSPNYLQITDMLNKAFNKFEDLNNLVFHSDQGWQYQMYRYHKALRERGITQSMSRKGNCLDNSPMENFFGKMKNEMFYGHEYEFKTLEQLQKAMEEYIDYYNNERIQVKLKGLTPCQARNQSLYSF
;
A
#
# COMPACT_ATOMS: atom_id res chain seq x y z
N MET A 1 17.75 4.03 27.02
CA MET A 1 18.77 3.13 26.47
C MET A 1 18.99 2.02 27.46
N LYS A 2 19.11 0.77 26.98
CA LYS A 2 19.27 -0.42 27.85
C LYS A 2 20.65 -0.51 28.53
N TYR A 3 21.62 0.32 28.11
CA TYR A 3 23.00 0.28 28.63
C TYR A 3 23.54 1.70 28.92
N SER A 4 24.29 1.83 30.03
CA SER A 4 24.89 3.11 30.43
C SER A 4 26.00 3.55 29.48
N PHE A 5 26.46 4.80 29.64
CA PHE A 5 27.61 5.32 28.89
C PHE A 5 28.89 4.53 29.22
N GLU A 6 29.06 4.18 30.48
CA GLU A 6 30.23 3.44 31.01
C GLU A 6 30.35 2.06 30.33
N ILE A 7 29.25 1.30 30.25
CA ILE A 7 29.25 -0.02 29.58
C ILE A 7 29.63 0.11 28.10
N LYS A 8 29.16 1.14 27.41
CA LYS A 8 29.49 1.34 26.00
C LYS A 8 30.96 1.74 25.81
N LYS A 9 31.51 2.52 26.74
CA LYS A 9 32.92 2.90 26.75
C LYS A 9 33.77 1.67 26.96
N GLU A 10 33.46 0.81 27.94
CA GLU A 10 34.12 -0.45 28.21
C GLU A 10 34.15 -1.40 27.01
N ILE A 11 32.98 -1.57 26.34
CA ILE A 11 32.90 -2.40 25.11
C ILE A 11 33.80 -1.83 24.01
N TYR A 12 33.87 -0.49 23.86
CA TYR A 12 34.72 0.14 22.87
C TYR A 12 36.21 -0.04 23.19
N GLU A 13 36.60 0.10 24.48
CA GLU A 13 38.01 -0.11 24.94
C GLU A 13 38.44 -1.56 24.67
N LYS A 14 37.63 -2.57 25.02
CA LYS A 14 37.89 -3.96 24.66
C LYS A 14 37.94 -4.19 23.13
N HIS A 15 37.12 -3.51 22.38
CA HIS A 15 37.21 -3.58 20.91
C HIS A 15 38.52 -3.06 20.37
N CYS A 16 39.06 -1.97 20.94
CA CYS A 16 40.37 -1.42 20.60
C CYS A 16 41.51 -2.37 21.04
N GLU A 17 41.31 -3.18 22.08
CA GLU A 17 42.24 -4.23 22.51
C GLU A 17 42.25 -5.46 21.61
N GLY A 18 41.33 -5.51 20.56
CA GLY A 18 41.29 -6.55 19.55
C GLY A 18 40.18 -7.59 19.76
N TYR A 19 39.28 -7.42 20.74
CA TYR A 19 38.13 -8.32 20.89
C TYR A 19 37.12 -8.12 19.75
N GLY A 20 36.77 -9.20 19.07
CA GLY A 20 35.80 -9.17 17.96
C GLY A 20 34.38 -8.85 18.43
N ALA A 21 33.60 -8.20 17.56
CA ALA A 21 32.23 -7.84 17.87
C ALA A 21 31.31 -9.03 18.25
N ASP A 22 31.59 -10.23 17.74
CA ASP A 22 30.85 -11.45 18.08
C ASP A 22 31.17 -11.96 19.47
N THR A 23 32.43 -11.83 19.92
CA THR A 23 32.85 -12.16 21.29
C THR A 23 32.20 -11.21 22.29
N LEU A 24 32.28 -9.91 22.03
CA LEU A 24 31.65 -8.88 22.86
C LEU A 24 30.10 -8.98 22.84
N SER A 25 29.51 -9.44 21.73
CA SER A 25 28.09 -9.73 21.64
C SER A 25 27.63 -10.77 22.65
N LYS A 26 28.39 -11.84 22.83
CA LYS A 26 28.08 -12.90 23.80
C LYS A 26 28.28 -12.44 25.25
N GLU A 27 29.31 -11.65 25.49
CA GLU A 27 29.64 -11.17 26.84
C GLU A 27 28.63 -10.13 27.34
N TYR A 28 28.26 -9.17 26.52
CA TYR A 28 27.39 -8.05 26.92
C TYR A 28 25.90 -8.20 26.51
N GLY A 29 25.52 -9.29 25.81
CA GLY A 29 24.14 -9.53 25.36
C GLY A 29 23.61 -8.50 24.35
N LEU A 30 24.48 -7.91 23.54
CA LEU A 30 24.19 -6.99 22.45
C LEU A 30 24.37 -7.68 21.10
N SER A 31 23.62 -7.32 20.07
CA SER A 31 23.90 -7.85 18.73
C SER A 31 25.25 -7.34 18.21
N SER A 32 26.03 -8.23 17.57
CA SER A 32 27.35 -7.89 16.99
C SER A 32 27.28 -6.74 16.00
N SER A 33 26.21 -6.64 15.23
CA SER A 33 25.95 -5.53 14.30
C SER A 33 25.79 -4.17 15.01
N ASN A 34 25.17 -4.16 16.20
CA ASN A 34 25.08 -2.94 17.00
C ASN A 34 26.42 -2.54 17.60
N ILE A 35 27.24 -3.51 18.04
CA ILE A 35 28.59 -3.27 18.55
C ILE A 35 29.45 -2.69 17.44
N SER A 36 29.51 -3.32 16.28
CA SER A 36 30.26 -2.84 15.13
C SER A 36 29.84 -1.43 14.71
N TYR A 37 28.52 -1.15 14.72
CA TYR A 37 28.01 0.17 14.37
C TYR A 37 28.46 1.25 15.35
N PHE A 38 28.32 1.06 16.66
CA PHE A 38 28.70 2.11 17.59
C PHE A 38 30.24 2.23 17.76
N CYS A 39 31.04 1.18 17.58
CA CYS A 39 32.48 1.28 17.50
C CYS A 39 32.89 2.15 16.30
N SER A 40 32.39 1.86 15.10
CA SER A 40 32.61 2.69 13.91
C SER A 40 32.13 4.13 14.07
N LEU A 41 31.08 4.36 14.85
CA LEU A 41 30.57 5.69 15.16
C LEU A 41 31.52 6.45 16.08
N ILE A 42 32.08 5.78 17.10
CA ILE A 42 33.06 6.37 18.02
C ILE A 42 34.39 6.65 17.31
N ASP A 43 34.85 5.76 16.43
CA ASP A 43 36.05 5.96 15.60
C ASP A 43 35.97 7.24 14.76
N ARG A 44 34.78 7.56 14.24
CA ARG A 44 34.58 8.75 13.39
C ARG A 44 34.34 10.04 14.16
N HIS A 45 33.63 9.99 15.29
CA HIS A 45 33.11 11.16 15.99
C HIS A 45 33.55 11.30 17.43
N GLY A 46 34.39 10.37 17.92
CA GLY A 46 34.83 10.31 19.30
C GLY A 46 33.72 9.86 20.28
N LEU A 47 34.15 9.63 21.54
CA LEU A 47 33.27 9.13 22.62
C LEU A 47 32.12 10.07 22.96
N ASP A 48 32.23 11.36 22.68
CA ASP A 48 31.18 12.34 22.98
C ASP A 48 29.89 12.10 22.17
N VAL A 49 29.98 11.42 21.03
CA VAL A 49 28.83 11.11 20.19
C VAL A 49 27.76 10.24 20.91
N ILE A 50 28.21 9.43 21.87
CA ILE A 50 27.33 8.50 22.62
C ILE A 50 26.88 9.02 23.99
N LYS A 51 27.41 10.18 24.49
CA LYS A 51 27.04 10.78 25.78
C LYS A 51 25.61 11.33 25.84
N HIS A 52 25.12 11.93 24.76
CA HIS A 52 23.85 12.65 24.77
C HIS A 52 22.65 11.78 24.44
N LYS A 53 21.63 11.77 25.32
CA LYS A 53 20.39 10.98 25.15
C LYS A 53 19.46 11.53 24.07
N TYR A 54 19.44 12.83 23.81
CA TYR A 54 18.52 13.49 22.88
C TYR A 54 19.24 14.57 22.07
N ARG A 55 19.25 14.43 20.74
CA ARG A 55 19.69 15.46 19.81
C ARG A 55 18.50 15.94 19.00
N TYR A 56 18.30 17.24 18.91
CA TYR A 56 17.35 17.82 17.98
C TYR A 56 18.02 17.95 16.60
N TYR A 57 17.33 17.42 15.59
CA TYR A 57 17.77 17.53 14.19
C TYR A 57 16.82 18.44 13.44
N SER A 58 17.34 19.52 12.84
CA SER A 58 16.53 20.48 12.08
C SER A 58 15.92 19.84 10.83
N PRO A 59 14.81 20.38 10.31
CA PRO A 59 14.20 19.89 9.06
C PRO A 59 15.18 19.92 7.87
N LYS A 60 15.99 20.97 7.75
CA LYS A 60 17.03 21.10 6.72
C LYS A 60 18.08 19.98 6.82
N PHE A 61 18.53 19.66 8.04
CA PHE A 61 19.48 18.59 8.28
C PHE A 61 18.90 17.21 7.91
N LYS A 62 17.66 16.93 8.31
CA LYS A 62 16.98 15.68 7.94
C LYS A 62 16.82 15.54 6.43
N LEU A 63 16.42 16.63 5.75
CA LEU A 63 16.25 16.63 4.31
C LEU A 63 17.57 16.39 3.57
N ALA A 64 18.67 17.00 4.04
CA ALA A 64 20.00 16.78 3.46
C ALA A 64 20.43 15.30 3.60
N ALA A 65 20.26 14.70 4.78
CA ALA A 65 20.58 13.29 4.99
C ALA A 65 19.71 12.35 4.14
N ILE A 66 18.39 12.64 4.00
CA ILE A 66 17.48 11.88 3.17
C ILE A 66 17.86 11.96 1.68
N ARG A 67 18.27 13.14 1.20
CA ARG A 67 18.71 13.33 -0.20
C ARG A 67 19.95 12.49 -0.52
N ARG A 68 20.93 12.43 0.35
CA ARG A 68 22.13 11.59 0.19
C ARG A 68 21.78 10.12 -0.06
N VAL A 69 20.72 9.62 0.62
CA VAL A 69 20.28 8.23 0.42
C VAL A 69 19.41 8.06 -0.82
N LEU A 70 18.46 8.97 -1.06
CA LEU A 70 17.45 8.79 -2.11
C LEU A 70 17.86 9.33 -3.48
N VAL A 71 18.75 10.32 -3.52
CA VAL A 71 19.20 11.00 -4.75
C VAL A 71 20.63 10.57 -5.10
N ASP A 72 21.56 10.67 -4.12
CA ASP A 72 22.98 10.40 -4.35
C ASP A 72 23.31 8.90 -4.25
N GLY A 73 22.34 8.05 -3.85
CA GLY A 73 22.48 6.59 -3.83
C GLY A 73 23.36 6.04 -2.71
N GLU A 74 23.72 6.85 -1.71
CA GLU A 74 24.52 6.41 -0.57
C GLU A 74 23.74 5.42 0.32
N THR A 75 24.43 4.48 0.95
CA THR A 75 23.78 3.53 1.85
C THR A 75 23.32 4.22 3.14
N VAL A 76 22.17 3.82 3.68
CA VAL A 76 21.65 4.36 4.95
C VAL A 76 22.69 4.24 6.08
N ASN A 77 23.47 3.16 6.08
CA ASN A 77 24.50 2.94 7.10
C ASN A 77 25.64 3.94 6.98
N ALA A 78 26.15 4.19 5.78
CA ALA A 78 27.23 5.15 5.53
C ALA A 78 26.80 6.56 5.92
N VAL A 79 25.64 7.02 5.46
CA VAL A 79 25.09 8.34 5.78
C VAL A 79 24.84 8.48 7.30
N ALA A 80 24.26 7.47 7.95
CA ALA A 80 23.98 7.52 9.38
C ALA A 80 25.26 7.60 10.24
N LEU A 81 26.31 6.87 9.87
CA LEU A 81 27.63 6.94 10.50
C LEU A 81 28.27 8.31 10.27
N ASP A 82 28.23 8.80 9.04
CA ASP A 82 28.85 10.06 8.65
C ASP A 82 28.28 11.28 9.39
N ILE A 83 26.95 11.34 9.51
CA ILE A 83 26.25 12.43 10.22
C ILE A 83 26.12 12.23 11.74
N GLY A 84 26.75 11.20 12.28
CA GLY A 84 26.84 10.95 13.72
C GLY A 84 25.52 10.52 14.38
N LEU A 85 24.67 9.75 13.70
CA LEU A 85 23.46 9.20 14.31
C LEU A 85 23.80 8.06 15.26
N THR A 86 23.26 8.08 16.46
CA THR A 86 23.48 7.02 17.46
C THR A 86 22.87 5.68 17.09
N LYS A 87 21.99 5.64 16.10
CA LYS A 87 21.37 4.42 15.55
C LYS A 87 20.97 4.63 14.10
N ARG A 88 21.29 3.68 13.24
CA ARG A 88 20.89 3.66 11.82
C ARG A 88 19.38 3.80 11.62
N CYS A 89 18.57 3.15 12.45
CA CYS A 89 17.11 3.17 12.34
C CYS A 89 16.49 4.57 12.48
N ILE A 90 17.22 5.56 12.97
CA ILE A 90 16.76 6.95 13.01
C ILE A 90 16.62 7.51 11.59
N LEU A 91 17.59 7.25 10.72
CA LEU A 91 17.54 7.68 9.32
C LEU A 91 16.49 6.88 8.54
N ASP A 92 16.36 5.57 8.80
CA ASP A 92 15.30 4.74 8.22
C ASP A 92 13.90 5.31 8.55
N GLN A 93 13.69 5.73 9.79
CA GLN A 93 12.44 6.37 10.22
C GLN A 93 12.20 7.73 9.53
N TRP A 94 13.26 8.54 9.32
CA TRP A 94 13.14 9.80 8.59
C TRP A 94 12.77 9.57 7.13
N ILE A 95 13.43 8.62 6.46
CA ILE A 95 13.13 8.25 5.06
C ILE A 95 11.69 7.72 4.95
N LYS A 96 11.29 6.86 5.88
CA LYS A 96 9.93 6.32 5.93
C LYS A 96 8.90 7.44 6.11
N SER A 97 9.11 8.30 7.10
CA SER A 97 8.22 9.45 7.36
C SER A 97 8.18 10.43 6.19
N TYR A 98 9.32 10.68 5.53
CA TYR A 98 9.42 11.53 4.35
C TYR A 98 8.57 10.99 3.19
N LYS A 99 8.66 9.68 2.91
CA LYS A 99 7.85 9.01 1.89
C LYS A 99 6.36 8.98 2.23
N GLU A 100 6.01 8.76 3.51
CA GLU A 100 4.63 8.71 3.99
C GLU A 100 3.93 10.08 3.99
N ASN A 101 4.68 11.17 4.10
CA ASN A 101 4.15 12.54 4.14
C ASN A 101 4.31 13.29 2.80
N GLY A 102 4.22 12.57 1.68
CA GLY A 102 4.26 13.18 0.35
C GLY A 102 5.56 13.92 0.05
N TYR A 103 6.70 13.33 0.45
CA TYR A 103 8.04 13.89 0.28
C TYR A 103 8.30 15.23 1.02
N ASN A 104 7.60 15.44 2.14
CA ASN A 104 7.80 16.57 3.04
C ASN A 104 8.36 16.16 4.40
N VAL A 105 9.28 16.96 4.96
CA VAL A 105 9.78 16.76 6.32
C VAL A 105 8.82 17.37 7.33
N VAL A 106 8.06 16.55 8.02
CA VAL A 106 7.12 16.97 9.08
C VAL A 106 7.84 17.07 10.42
N THR A 107 7.81 18.25 11.02
CA THR A 107 8.25 18.44 12.40
C THR A 107 7.09 18.19 13.35
N LYS A 108 7.13 17.08 14.10
CA LYS A 108 6.23 16.91 15.25
C LYS A 108 6.61 17.94 16.31
N LYS A 109 5.68 18.80 16.72
CA LYS A 109 5.83 19.61 17.92
C LYS A 109 5.91 18.66 19.13
N THR A 110 7.09 18.44 19.64
CA THR A 110 7.32 17.74 20.91
C THR A 110 7.11 18.76 22.03
N GLY A 111 6.00 18.61 22.76
CA GLY A 111 5.73 19.43 23.94
C GLY A 111 4.36 19.13 24.49
N ARG A 112 4.30 18.40 25.62
CA ARG A 112 3.15 18.40 26.51
C ARG A 112 3.01 19.83 27.02
N PRO A 113 1.83 20.50 26.99
CA PRO A 113 1.69 21.82 27.56
C PRO A 113 2.00 21.77 29.06
N SER A 114 2.95 22.56 29.49
CA SER A 114 3.31 22.75 30.88
C SER A 114 2.17 23.51 31.58
N THR A 115 1.48 22.84 32.47
CA THR A 115 0.63 23.45 33.46
C THR A 115 1.50 24.05 34.58
N ARG A 116 1.93 25.29 34.43
CA ARG A 116 2.36 26.18 35.52
C ARG A 116 2.40 27.61 34.99
N GLY A 117 1.32 28.29 35.08
CA GLY A 117 1.22 29.76 35.01
C GLY A 117 0.98 30.29 36.41
N LYS A 118 1.98 31.00 36.92
CA LYS A 118 1.86 31.82 38.12
C LYS A 118 0.90 32.99 37.87
N GLY A 119 0.20 33.35 38.93
CA GLY A 119 -0.78 34.42 38.97
C GLY A 119 -0.25 35.81 38.65
N LYS A 120 -1.16 36.63 38.27
CA LYS A 120 -1.18 38.06 38.53
C LYS A 120 -2.61 38.43 38.96
N GLU A 121 -2.70 38.96 40.16
CA GLU A 121 -3.80 39.76 40.67
C GLU A 121 -3.99 40.96 39.74
N ASP A 122 -5.24 41.38 39.50
CA ASP A 122 -5.75 42.63 39.99
C ASP A 122 -7.18 42.94 39.47
N ASN A 123 -8.01 43.30 40.43
CA ASN A 123 -9.10 44.26 40.42
C ASN A 123 -10.06 44.34 39.22
N ARG A 124 -11.29 43.91 39.45
CA ARG A 124 -12.47 44.76 39.27
C ARG A 124 -13.68 44.12 39.95
N GLY A 125 -14.02 44.61 41.11
CA GLY A 125 -15.27 44.30 41.80
C GLY A 125 -16.46 45.00 41.13
N ALA A 126 -17.65 44.54 41.54
CA ALA A 126 -18.99 45.02 41.22
C ALA A 126 -19.60 44.48 39.92
N GLY A 127 -20.37 43.42 40.03
CA GLY A 127 -21.21 42.82 38.97
C GLY A 127 -21.34 41.29 38.99
N GLU A 128 -20.68 40.59 39.92
CA GLU A 128 -20.58 39.11 39.92
C GLU A 128 -21.64 38.38 40.77
N GLY A 129 -22.40 39.09 41.60
CA GLY A 129 -23.37 38.47 42.51
C GLY A 129 -24.55 37.80 41.80
N GLU A 130 -25.19 38.50 40.87
CA GLU A 130 -26.39 38.00 40.18
C GLU A 130 -26.07 36.96 39.08
N ARG A 131 -24.87 37.00 38.46
CA ARG A 131 -24.45 35.99 37.48
C ARG A 131 -23.98 34.69 38.14
N ARG A 132 -23.50 34.72 39.37
CA ARG A 132 -23.10 33.49 40.11
C ARG A 132 -24.31 32.71 40.61
N THR A 133 -25.37 33.34 41.05
CA THR A 133 -26.60 32.66 41.50
C THR A 133 -27.35 31.99 40.33
N SER A 134 -27.46 32.64 39.16
CA SER A 134 -28.12 32.06 38.02
C SER A 134 -27.32 30.89 37.38
N ARG A 135 -25.99 30.91 37.49
CA ARG A 135 -25.11 29.85 36.97
C ARG A 135 -25.13 28.63 37.90
N ALA A 136 -25.15 28.82 39.20
CA ALA A 136 -25.26 27.76 40.22
C ALA A 136 -26.59 27.00 40.11
N THR A 137 -27.70 27.71 39.88
CA THR A 137 -29.03 27.08 39.71
C THR A 137 -29.14 26.27 38.43
N VAL A 138 -28.52 26.71 37.35
CA VAL A 138 -28.46 25.91 36.05
C VAL A 138 -27.58 24.69 36.20
N GLU A 139 -26.45 24.78 36.89
CA GLU A 139 -25.58 23.64 37.17
C GLU A 139 -26.24 22.60 38.08
N GLU A 140 -27.06 23.05 39.07
CA GLU A 140 -27.83 22.18 39.96
C GLU A 140 -28.96 21.44 39.19
N ASP A 141 -29.72 22.14 38.34
CA ASP A 141 -30.72 21.53 37.46
C ASP A 141 -30.09 20.48 36.51
N HIS A 142 -28.91 20.78 35.96
CA HIS A 142 -28.18 19.83 35.12
C HIS A 142 -27.74 18.60 35.92
N ARG A 143 -27.26 18.74 37.15
CA ARG A 143 -26.89 17.63 38.03
C ARG A 143 -28.09 16.74 38.35
N GLU A 144 -29.22 17.31 38.70
CA GLU A 144 -30.46 16.57 38.98
C GLU A 144 -30.90 15.76 37.73
N ARG A 145 -30.87 16.34 36.56
CA ARG A 145 -31.22 15.67 35.31
C ARG A 145 -30.27 14.51 34.99
N ILE A 146 -28.97 14.69 35.22
CA ILE A 146 -27.97 13.65 35.04
C ILE A 146 -28.26 12.47 35.98
N ILE A 147 -28.47 12.74 37.26
CA ILE A 147 -28.75 11.73 38.29
C ILE A 147 -30.05 11.00 37.96
N LYS A 148 -31.13 11.71 37.64
CA LYS A 148 -32.43 11.09 37.30
C LYS A 148 -32.40 10.21 36.07
N LYS A 149 -31.70 10.63 35.00
CA LYS A 149 -31.60 9.84 33.77
C LYS A 149 -30.68 8.60 33.93
N THR A 150 -29.67 8.67 34.81
CA THR A 150 -28.73 7.57 35.04
C THR A 150 -29.17 6.59 36.14
N ALA A 151 -29.96 7.03 37.14
CA ALA A 151 -30.46 6.18 38.22
C ALA A 151 -31.36 5.03 37.73
N SER A 152 -32.10 5.23 36.63
CA SER A 152 -32.98 4.22 36.08
C SER A 152 -32.24 3.03 35.39
N LEU A 153 -30.90 3.11 35.24
CA LEU A 153 -30.10 2.16 34.50
C LEU A 153 -29.37 1.11 35.37
N SER A 154 -29.49 1.23 36.69
CA SER A 154 -28.71 0.49 37.71
C SER A 154 -29.09 -1.01 37.93
N SER A 155 -29.90 -1.63 37.09
CA SER A 155 -30.48 -2.96 37.38
C SER A 155 -30.09 -4.11 36.44
N ARG A 156 -29.04 -3.97 35.59
CA ARG A 156 -28.65 -4.99 34.62
C ARG A 156 -27.13 -5.30 34.70
N GLY A 157 -26.70 -6.50 34.28
CA GLY A 157 -25.32 -6.98 34.44
C GLY A 157 -24.25 -5.97 34.01
N ARG A 158 -23.09 -5.96 34.69
CA ARG A 158 -22.00 -4.96 34.61
C ARG A 158 -21.60 -4.48 33.19
N LYS A 159 -21.79 -5.30 32.18
CA LYS A 159 -21.40 -4.97 30.78
C LYS A 159 -22.49 -4.18 30.07
N GLU A 160 -23.75 -4.62 30.20
CA GLU A 160 -24.91 -3.94 29.60
C GLU A 160 -25.18 -2.60 30.27
N GLU A 161 -24.91 -2.51 31.57
CA GLU A 161 -25.01 -1.29 32.37
C GLU A 161 -24.05 -0.19 31.88
N LYS A 162 -22.76 -0.53 31.66
CA LYS A 162 -21.78 0.43 31.14
C LYS A 162 -22.07 0.88 29.71
N GLU A 163 -22.63 0.01 28.90
CA GLU A 163 -23.07 0.35 27.53
C GLU A 163 -24.23 1.34 27.56
N GLN A 164 -25.27 1.05 28.33
CA GLN A 164 -26.44 1.92 28.46
C GLN A 164 -26.10 3.27 29.12
N LEU A 165 -25.24 3.23 30.13
CA LEU A 165 -24.76 4.45 30.79
C LEU A 165 -23.95 5.34 29.80
N THR A 166 -23.14 4.74 28.95
CA THR A 166 -22.42 5.48 27.91
C THR A 166 -23.35 6.11 26.88
N LYS A 167 -24.45 5.42 26.50
CA LYS A 167 -25.49 6.00 25.64
C LYS A 167 -26.15 7.19 26.30
N ALA A 168 -26.59 7.03 27.55
CA ALA A 168 -27.23 8.09 28.32
C ALA A 168 -26.31 9.34 28.51
N VAL A 169 -25.03 9.13 28.81
CA VAL A 169 -24.03 10.22 28.92
C VAL A 169 -23.83 10.92 27.55
N THR A 170 -23.86 10.19 26.46
CA THR A 170 -23.71 10.77 25.11
C THR A 170 -24.92 11.64 24.75
N GLU A 171 -26.13 11.19 25.06
CA GLU A 171 -27.39 11.94 24.89
C GLU A 171 -27.43 13.18 25.77
N LEU A 172 -27.17 13.02 27.06
CA LEU A 172 -27.14 14.15 28.03
C LEU A 172 -26.15 15.25 27.61
N ARG A 173 -25.01 14.85 27.04
CA ARG A 173 -24.02 15.79 26.52
C ARG A 173 -24.57 16.66 25.37
N GLN A 174 -25.42 16.07 24.52
CA GLN A 174 -26.06 16.79 23.42
C GLN A 174 -27.22 17.67 23.92
N GLU A 175 -28.02 17.13 24.82
CA GLU A 175 -29.19 17.83 25.39
C GLU A 175 -28.79 19.04 26.24
N LEU A 176 -27.88 18.83 27.18
CA LEU A 176 -27.47 19.84 28.16
C LEU A 176 -26.34 20.76 27.74
N LYS A 177 -25.68 20.42 26.59
CA LYS A 177 -24.47 21.09 26.07
C LYS A 177 -23.33 21.22 27.08
N CYS A 178 -23.29 20.29 28.06
CA CYS A 178 -22.28 20.24 29.12
C CYS A 178 -20.99 19.57 28.69
N SER A 179 -19.89 19.86 29.41
CA SER A 179 -18.64 19.17 29.23
C SER A 179 -18.74 17.69 29.64
N LEU A 180 -18.01 16.81 28.99
CA LEU A 180 -17.96 15.39 29.38
C LEU A 180 -17.48 15.22 30.83
N ASP A 181 -16.49 16.02 31.22
CA ASP A 181 -15.90 15.93 32.55
C ASP A 181 -16.91 16.26 33.64
N PHE A 182 -17.75 17.29 33.43
CA PHE A 182 -18.83 17.65 34.36
C PHE A 182 -19.84 16.51 34.55
N ILE A 183 -20.24 15.85 33.44
CA ILE A 183 -21.21 14.74 33.50
C ILE A 183 -20.58 13.53 34.21
N LEU A 184 -19.35 13.14 33.84
CA LEU A 184 -18.67 12.00 34.46
C LEU A 184 -18.35 12.26 35.94
N GLU A 185 -17.97 13.49 36.34
CA GLU A 185 -17.75 13.86 37.69
C GLU A 185 -19.05 13.75 38.52
N THR A 186 -20.18 14.27 38.00
CA THR A 186 -21.48 14.15 38.63
C THR A 186 -21.91 12.68 38.85
N ILE A 187 -21.65 11.80 37.88
CA ILE A 187 -21.98 10.38 38.02
C ILE A 187 -21.05 9.70 39.03
N ASN A 188 -19.74 9.93 38.91
CA ASN A 188 -18.72 9.19 39.69
C ASN A 188 -18.61 9.69 41.15
N THR A 189 -19.15 10.86 41.47
CA THR A 189 -19.23 11.33 42.84
C THR A 189 -20.53 10.94 43.58
N ASN A 190 -21.46 10.29 42.88
CA ASN A 190 -22.69 9.81 43.45
C ASN A 190 -22.62 8.30 43.71
N ASP A 191 -22.51 7.89 44.98
CA ASP A 191 -22.36 6.49 45.39
C ASP A 191 -23.55 5.60 44.99
N SER A 192 -24.69 6.16 44.65
CA SER A 192 -25.89 5.44 44.19
C SER A 192 -25.86 5.13 42.70
N LEU A 193 -24.87 5.63 41.94
CA LEU A 193 -24.76 5.44 40.51
C LEU A 193 -23.55 4.57 40.16
N PRO A 194 -23.63 3.79 39.04
CA PRO A 194 -22.49 3.00 38.58
C PRO A 194 -21.35 3.90 38.08
N ASN A 195 -20.14 3.62 38.53
CA ASN A 195 -18.95 4.38 38.18
C ASN A 195 -18.60 4.19 36.68
N LEU A 196 -18.43 5.28 35.93
CA LEU A 196 -18.02 5.31 34.53
C LEU A 196 -16.74 6.14 34.35
N PRO A 197 -15.54 5.51 34.46
CA PRO A 197 -14.29 6.18 34.18
C PRO A 197 -14.25 6.70 32.74
N ARG A 198 -13.54 7.81 32.49
CA ARG A 198 -13.40 8.42 31.16
C ARG A 198 -12.86 7.45 30.11
N ALA A 199 -11.96 6.54 30.51
CA ALA A 199 -11.44 5.49 29.62
C ALA A 199 -12.54 4.50 29.19
N ASP A 200 -13.41 4.10 30.14
CA ASP A 200 -14.53 3.20 29.88
C ASP A 200 -15.59 3.88 29.00
N TYR A 201 -15.88 5.16 29.22
CA TYR A 201 -16.78 5.93 28.35
C TYR A 201 -16.31 5.90 26.89
N TYR A 202 -15.02 6.21 26.59
CA TYR A 202 -14.52 6.18 25.22
C TYR A 202 -14.44 4.75 24.65
N TYR A 203 -14.14 3.77 25.49
CA TYR A 203 -14.14 2.36 25.08
C TYR A 203 -15.54 1.92 24.61
N TRP A 204 -16.58 2.22 25.41
CA TRP A 204 -17.95 1.85 25.06
C TRP A 204 -18.53 2.72 23.96
N LYS A 205 -18.30 4.02 23.97
CA LYS A 205 -18.73 4.93 22.91
C LYS A 205 -18.26 4.45 21.53
N ASN A 206 -17.01 4.01 21.41
CA ASN A 206 -16.47 3.49 20.16
C ASN A 206 -17.06 2.13 19.76
N ARG A 207 -17.73 1.43 20.67
CA ARG A 207 -18.39 0.14 20.41
C ARG A 207 -19.88 0.26 20.15
N ILE A 208 -20.54 1.20 20.80
CA ILE A 208 -21.98 1.45 20.67
C ILE A 208 -22.32 2.02 19.30
N ASP A 209 -21.46 2.90 18.80
CA ASP A 209 -21.65 3.57 17.53
C ASP A 209 -20.37 3.48 16.66
N PRO A 210 -19.99 2.26 16.28
CA PRO A 210 -18.86 2.08 15.37
C PRO A 210 -19.20 2.52 13.93
N ASP A 211 -20.47 2.71 13.62
CA ASP A 211 -20.96 2.78 12.25
C ASP A 211 -21.19 4.21 11.75
N THR A 212 -21.72 5.13 12.56
CA THR A 212 -21.95 6.51 12.12
C THR A 212 -20.66 7.23 11.75
N LYS A 213 -19.55 6.98 12.43
CA LYS A 213 -18.26 7.58 12.10
C LYS A 213 -17.68 7.13 10.75
N ASN A 214 -18.11 5.97 10.26
CA ASN A 214 -17.57 5.37 9.03
C ASN A 214 -18.67 5.16 7.96
N SER A 215 -19.90 5.66 8.17
CA SER A 215 -21.00 5.51 7.23
C SER A 215 -20.60 5.95 5.82
N ASP A 216 -20.19 7.20 5.67
CA ASP A 216 -19.79 7.77 4.37
C ASP A 216 -18.64 6.97 3.71
N LEU A 217 -17.70 6.48 4.53
CA LEU A 217 -16.60 5.65 4.03
C LEU A 217 -17.08 4.25 3.63
N MET A 218 -18.05 3.68 4.33
CA MET A 218 -18.65 2.38 3.97
C MET A 218 -19.45 2.50 2.69
N ASP A 219 -20.19 3.58 2.49
CA ASP A 219 -20.94 3.88 1.27
C ASP A 219 -19.98 4.08 0.09
N ALA A 220 -18.93 4.87 0.26
CA ALA A 220 -17.89 5.03 -0.76
C ALA A 220 -17.20 3.70 -1.12
N ILE A 221 -16.88 2.85 -0.14
CA ILE A 221 -16.33 1.51 -0.36
C ILE A 221 -17.30 0.65 -1.19
N THR A 222 -18.60 0.69 -0.86
CA THR A 222 -19.63 -0.10 -1.52
C THR A 222 -19.83 0.37 -2.95
N THR A 223 -19.87 1.68 -3.19
CA THR A 223 -19.97 2.28 -4.53
C THR A 223 -18.78 1.86 -5.40
N ILE A 224 -17.54 2.09 -4.94
CA ILE A 224 -16.33 1.69 -5.68
C ILE A 224 -16.33 0.19 -5.98
N TYR A 225 -16.76 -0.65 -5.03
CA TYR A 225 -16.81 -2.10 -5.21
C TYR A 225 -17.85 -2.51 -6.27
N THR A 226 -19.00 -1.86 -6.27
CA THR A 226 -20.11 -2.14 -7.22
C THR A 226 -19.77 -1.65 -8.63
N ASP A 227 -19.28 -0.41 -8.77
CA ASP A 227 -18.91 0.19 -10.05
C ASP A 227 -17.80 -0.61 -10.76
N ASN A 228 -16.92 -1.25 -9.98
CA ASN A 228 -15.89 -2.14 -10.50
C ASN A 228 -16.33 -3.61 -10.56
N HIS A 229 -17.64 -3.86 -10.70
CA HIS A 229 -18.22 -5.20 -10.89
C HIS A 229 -17.79 -6.22 -9.83
N LYS A 230 -17.62 -5.78 -8.57
CA LYS A 230 -17.16 -6.60 -7.43
C LYS A 230 -15.75 -7.21 -7.59
N ARG A 231 -14.96 -6.69 -8.54
CA ARG A 231 -13.60 -7.20 -8.88
C ARG A 231 -12.50 -6.68 -7.96
N TYR A 232 -12.75 -5.57 -7.22
CA TYR A 232 -11.73 -4.93 -6.40
C TYR A 232 -11.63 -5.53 -5.00
N GLY A 233 -10.40 -5.91 -4.62
CA GLY A 233 -10.05 -6.19 -3.22
C GLY A 233 -9.60 -4.92 -2.49
N TYR A 234 -9.45 -5.01 -1.17
CA TYR A 234 -9.18 -3.87 -0.28
C TYR A 234 -8.01 -2.98 -0.72
N ARG A 235 -6.97 -3.53 -1.39
CA ARG A 235 -5.81 -2.74 -1.83
C ARG A 235 -6.18 -1.76 -2.94
N ARG A 236 -6.98 -2.18 -3.93
CA ARG A 236 -7.45 -1.32 -5.01
C ARG A 236 -8.47 -0.32 -4.49
N ILE A 237 -9.43 -0.75 -3.68
CA ILE A 237 -10.40 0.17 -3.05
C ILE A 237 -9.68 1.23 -2.22
N THR A 238 -8.63 0.87 -1.47
CA THR A 238 -7.82 1.87 -0.74
C THR A 238 -7.14 2.87 -1.67
N LEU A 239 -6.64 2.42 -2.82
CA LEU A 239 -6.01 3.30 -3.80
C LEU A 239 -7.03 4.22 -4.46
N GLN A 240 -8.19 3.67 -4.87
CA GLN A 240 -9.27 4.47 -5.46
C GLN A 240 -9.76 5.54 -4.48
N LEU A 241 -10.05 5.17 -3.23
CA LEU A 241 -10.41 6.13 -2.19
C LEU A 241 -9.38 7.25 -2.02
N LYS A 242 -8.09 6.93 -2.14
CA LYS A 242 -7.02 7.94 -2.07
C LYS A 242 -7.00 8.84 -3.30
N ASN A 243 -7.25 8.30 -4.50
CA ASN A 243 -7.39 9.07 -5.72
C ASN A 243 -8.59 10.04 -5.62
N ASP A 244 -9.67 9.60 -4.94
CA ASP A 244 -10.87 10.39 -4.67
C ASP A 244 -10.70 11.36 -3.47
N GLY A 245 -9.48 11.52 -2.96
CA GLY A 245 -9.13 12.47 -1.90
C GLY A 245 -9.31 11.98 -0.46
N TRP A 246 -9.71 10.73 -0.24
CA TRP A 246 -9.89 10.18 1.10
C TRP A 246 -8.56 9.91 1.81
N LYS A 247 -8.43 10.35 3.05
CA LYS A 247 -7.29 10.05 3.93
C LYS A 247 -7.52 8.75 4.71
N VAL A 248 -7.36 7.61 4.05
CA VAL A 248 -7.68 6.28 4.63
C VAL A 248 -6.47 5.36 4.73
N ASN A 249 -6.51 4.47 5.73
CA ASN A 249 -5.53 3.40 5.90
C ASN A 249 -6.09 2.08 5.36
N HIS A 250 -5.27 1.32 4.63
CA HIS A 250 -5.65 0.04 4.04
C HIS A 250 -6.15 -0.99 5.07
N LYS A 251 -5.69 -0.92 6.34
CA LYS A 251 -6.18 -1.79 7.43
C LYS A 251 -7.64 -1.45 7.81
N ALA A 252 -7.97 -0.15 7.82
CA ALA A 252 -9.35 0.30 8.07
C ALA A 252 -10.28 -0.14 6.94
N VAL A 253 -9.88 0.09 5.68
CA VAL A 253 -10.64 -0.36 4.50
C VAL A 253 -10.85 -1.87 4.51
N LYS A 254 -9.79 -2.67 4.79
CA LYS A 254 -9.92 -4.13 4.88
C LYS A 254 -10.93 -4.56 5.95
N ARG A 255 -10.90 -3.92 7.14
CA ARG A 255 -11.84 -4.21 8.23
C ARG A 255 -13.28 -3.88 7.85
N LEU A 256 -13.51 -2.71 7.23
CA LEU A 256 -14.84 -2.29 6.80
C LEU A 256 -15.38 -3.17 5.68
N MET A 257 -14.56 -3.54 4.69
CA MET A 257 -14.96 -4.50 3.65
C MET A 257 -15.33 -5.86 4.24
N SER A 258 -14.56 -6.38 5.22
CA SER A 258 -14.93 -7.62 5.90
C SER A 258 -16.26 -7.51 6.65
N LYS A 259 -16.55 -6.35 7.27
CA LYS A 259 -17.83 -6.08 7.93
C LYS A 259 -19.02 -6.05 6.94
N LEU A 260 -18.77 -5.51 5.74
CA LEU A 260 -19.73 -5.46 4.64
C LEU A 260 -19.82 -6.78 3.84
N ASN A 261 -19.05 -7.81 4.21
CA ASN A 261 -18.89 -9.06 3.46
C ASN A 261 -18.44 -8.85 2.00
N LEU A 262 -17.63 -7.82 1.73
CA LEU A 262 -17.11 -7.51 0.41
C LEU A 262 -15.71 -8.11 0.24
N TYR A 263 -15.55 -9.00 -0.73
CA TYR A 263 -14.29 -9.68 -1.02
C TYR A 263 -13.93 -9.56 -2.50
N GLY A 264 -12.64 -9.30 -2.79
CA GLY A 264 -12.14 -9.32 -4.16
C GLY A 264 -12.07 -10.74 -4.71
N ILE A 265 -12.12 -10.86 -6.03
CA ILE A 265 -12.05 -12.14 -6.73
C ILE A 265 -10.69 -12.80 -6.48
N THR A 266 -10.71 -14.06 -6.08
CA THR A 266 -9.51 -14.89 -5.84
C THR A 266 -9.36 -15.91 -6.97
N PRO A 267 -8.14 -16.07 -7.56
CA PRO A 267 -7.90 -17.05 -8.60
C PRO A 267 -8.26 -18.49 -8.17
N ARG A 268 -9.01 -19.21 -9.01
CA ARG A 268 -9.49 -20.58 -8.71
C ARG A 268 -8.66 -21.69 -9.35
N ALA A 269 -7.90 -21.40 -10.40
CA ALA A 269 -7.18 -22.42 -11.17
C ALA A 269 -5.69 -22.11 -11.33
N LYS A 270 -4.86 -23.16 -11.38
CA LYS A 270 -3.45 -23.09 -11.76
C LYS A 270 -3.32 -23.37 -13.26
N TYR A 271 -2.59 -22.52 -13.98
CA TYR A 271 -2.26 -22.67 -15.37
C TYR A 271 -1.31 -23.86 -15.59
N LYS A 272 -1.50 -24.65 -16.69
CA LYS A 272 -0.57 -25.69 -17.16
C LYS A 272 -0.06 -25.30 -18.54
N SER A 273 1.26 -25.26 -18.70
CA SER A 273 1.90 -24.92 -19.97
C SER A 273 1.99 -26.11 -20.90
N TYR A 274 1.88 -25.88 -22.23
CA TYR A 274 2.01 -26.87 -23.29
C TYR A 274 3.49 -27.05 -23.70
N LYS A 275 3.88 -28.28 -24.06
CA LYS A 275 5.25 -28.61 -24.49
C LYS A 275 5.19 -29.09 -25.93
N GLY A 276 5.59 -28.25 -26.89
CA GLY A 276 5.76 -28.59 -28.29
C GLY A 276 7.22 -28.41 -28.77
N ASP A 277 7.62 -29.10 -29.82
CA ASP A 277 8.94 -28.97 -30.46
C ASP A 277 8.77 -28.41 -31.86
N PHE A 278 9.43 -27.28 -32.16
CA PHE A 278 9.53 -26.70 -33.52
C PHE A 278 10.89 -26.02 -33.72
N ASN A 279 11.33 -25.97 -34.99
CA ASN A 279 12.56 -25.29 -35.44
C ASN A 279 12.19 -23.83 -35.79
N GLY A 280 12.84 -22.84 -35.20
CA GLY A 280 12.58 -21.42 -35.48
C GLY A 280 12.54 -20.56 -34.23
N THR A 281 13.17 -21.02 -33.16
CA THR A 281 13.26 -20.29 -31.91
C THR A 281 14.37 -19.24 -31.90
N VAL A 282 14.19 -18.14 -31.22
CA VAL A 282 15.19 -17.10 -30.94
C VAL A 282 15.50 -17.01 -29.45
N ASP A 283 16.66 -16.42 -29.16
CA ASP A 283 17.10 -16.23 -27.77
C ASP A 283 16.14 -15.39 -26.93
N ASN A 284 16.05 -15.72 -25.65
CA ASN A 284 15.31 -14.91 -24.68
C ASN A 284 16.13 -13.67 -24.30
N LYS A 285 15.78 -12.51 -24.83
CA LYS A 285 16.43 -11.21 -24.57
C LYS A 285 16.00 -10.61 -23.23
N LEU A 286 15.04 -11.21 -22.52
CA LEU A 286 14.60 -10.79 -21.18
C LEU A 286 15.30 -11.57 -20.07
N LEU A 287 16.30 -12.39 -20.41
CA LEU A 287 17.09 -13.19 -19.47
C LEU A 287 18.54 -12.75 -19.46
N TYR A 288 19.08 -12.54 -18.26
CA TYR A 288 20.51 -12.46 -18.08
C TYR A 288 21.01 -13.54 -17.10
N LYS A 289 22.23 -13.97 -17.32
CA LYS A 289 22.89 -14.97 -16.48
C LYS A 289 23.62 -14.25 -15.34
N ARG A 290 23.35 -14.67 -14.11
CA ARG A 290 24.10 -14.27 -12.93
C ARG A 290 24.83 -15.48 -12.38
N VAL A 291 26.14 -15.38 -12.27
CA VAL A 291 26.96 -16.43 -11.63
C VAL A 291 27.01 -16.12 -10.13
N ASP A 292 26.39 -16.97 -9.30
CA ASP A 292 26.55 -16.94 -7.86
C ASP A 292 27.87 -17.67 -7.49
N ALA A 293 28.94 -16.92 -7.32
CA ALA A 293 30.26 -17.46 -6.99
C ALA A 293 30.28 -18.22 -5.65
N LYS A 294 29.37 -17.90 -4.71
CA LYS A 294 29.30 -18.59 -3.41
C LYS A 294 28.61 -19.95 -3.50
N ARG A 295 27.67 -20.11 -4.41
CA ARG A 295 26.89 -21.35 -4.58
C ARG A 295 27.29 -22.16 -5.78
N HIS A 296 28.32 -21.73 -6.52
CA HIS A 296 28.80 -22.37 -7.77
C HIS A 296 27.69 -22.70 -8.76
N ARG A 297 26.68 -21.83 -8.88
CA ARG A 297 25.57 -22.05 -9.82
C ARG A 297 25.26 -20.81 -10.65
N THR A 298 24.82 -21.05 -11.88
CA THR A 298 24.31 -20.01 -12.76
C THR A 298 22.81 -19.81 -12.50
N GLU A 299 22.43 -18.61 -12.12
CA GLU A 299 21.02 -18.20 -11.99
C GLU A 299 20.57 -17.43 -13.23
N TYR A 300 19.38 -17.75 -13.73
CA TYR A 300 18.74 -17.01 -14.81
C TYR A 300 17.76 -16.00 -14.21
N ILE A 301 18.07 -14.72 -14.34
CA ILE A 301 17.25 -13.64 -13.81
C ILE A 301 16.44 -13.06 -14.97
N ARG A 302 15.13 -12.91 -14.78
CA ARG A 302 14.19 -12.30 -15.73
C ARG A 302 14.14 -10.81 -15.51
N ASP A 303 14.33 -10.04 -16.57
CA ASP A 303 14.24 -8.59 -16.56
C ASP A 303 13.06 -8.11 -17.42
N PHE A 304 11.97 -7.76 -16.73
CA PHE A 304 10.78 -7.13 -17.31
C PHE A 304 10.74 -5.63 -17.01
N SER A 305 11.83 -5.06 -16.47
CA SER A 305 11.90 -3.64 -16.21
C SER A 305 12.00 -2.85 -17.52
N THR A 306 11.41 -1.68 -17.51
CA THR A 306 11.40 -0.76 -18.64
C THR A 306 11.56 0.64 -18.11
N THR A 307 12.18 1.51 -18.87
CA THR A 307 12.35 2.93 -18.57
C THR A 307 11.22 3.75 -19.20
N ASP A 308 10.71 3.30 -20.36
CA ASP A 308 9.71 4.03 -21.12
C ASP A 308 8.68 3.07 -21.76
N VAL A 309 7.60 3.64 -22.29
CA VAL A 309 6.59 2.94 -23.09
C VAL A 309 7.18 2.45 -24.41
N ASN A 310 6.64 1.36 -24.94
CA ASN A 310 7.07 0.74 -26.18
C ASN A 310 8.53 0.21 -26.18
N GLU A 311 9.17 0.04 -25.02
CA GLU A 311 10.51 -0.57 -24.93
C GLU A 311 10.43 -2.09 -24.95
N LYS A 312 9.47 -2.68 -24.25
CA LYS A 312 9.27 -4.14 -24.21
C LYS A 312 7.79 -4.47 -24.32
N TRP A 313 7.42 -5.21 -25.34
CA TRP A 313 6.08 -5.79 -25.50
C TRP A 313 6.08 -7.28 -25.29
N THR A 314 4.94 -7.84 -24.93
CA THR A 314 4.73 -9.29 -24.89
C THR A 314 3.40 -9.68 -25.48
N THR A 315 3.35 -10.88 -26.05
CA THR A 315 2.14 -11.48 -26.63
C THR A 315 2.05 -12.97 -26.30
N ASP A 316 0.86 -13.51 -26.40
CA ASP A 316 0.53 -14.93 -26.28
C ASP A 316 -0.88 -15.15 -26.82
N VAL A 317 -1.28 -16.40 -27.06
CA VAL A 317 -2.65 -16.76 -27.50
C VAL A 317 -3.34 -17.54 -26.39
N SER A 318 -4.53 -17.13 -26.01
CA SER A 318 -5.34 -17.85 -25.02
C SER A 318 -6.69 -18.25 -25.54
N GLU A 319 -7.07 -19.51 -25.28
CA GLU A 319 -8.36 -20.09 -25.63
C GLU A 319 -9.42 -19.76 -24.55
N PHE A 320 -10.64 -19.44 -25.00
CA PHE A 320 -11.86 -19.30 -24.22
C PHE A 320 -12.90 -20.24 -24.81
N HIS A 321 -13.40 -21.18 -24.00
CA HIS A 321 -14.31 -22.22 -24.45
C HIS A 321 -15.65 -22.12 -23.71
N ILE A 322 -16.75 -22.02 -24.47
CA ILE A 322 -18.14 -22.07 -23.99
C ILE A 322 -18.91 -23.17 -24.72
N ALA A 323 -20.13 -23.45 -24.33
CA ALA A 323 -20.97 -24.47 -24.97
C ALA A 323 -21.15 -24.23 -26.49
N ALA A 324 -21.19 -22.96 -26.93
CA ALA A 324 -21.36 -22.57 -28.33
C ALA A 324 -20.07 -22.69 -29.17
N GLY A 325 -18.92 -23.01 -28.57
CA GLY A 325 -17.63 -23.15 -29.28
C GLY A 325 -16.46 -22.46 -28.60
N LYS A 326 -15.45 -22.08 -29.40
CA LYS A 326 -14.21 -21.50 -28.90
C LYS A 326 -13.90 -20.16 -29.55
N LEU A 327 -13.30 -19.26 -28.76
CA LEU A 327 -12.62 -18.07 -29.24
C LEU A 327 -11.17 -18.05 -28.74
N TYR A 328 -10.31 -17.48 -29.56
CA TYR A 328 -8.88 -17.31 -29.29
C TYR A 328 -8.56 -15.81 -29.25
N LEU A 329 -8.00 -15.36 -28.14
CA LEU A 329 -7.55 -13.99 -27.97
C LEU A 329 -6.04 -13.92 -28.10
N SER A 330 -5.56 -13.05 -28.99
CA SER A 330 -4.14 -12.71 -29.13
C SER A 330 -3.93 -11.22 -28.86
N PRO A 331 -3.51 -10.82 -27.66
CA PRO A 331 -3.23 -9.44 -27.31
C PRO A 331 -1.73 -9.12 -27.36
N ILE A 332 -1.40 -7.85 -27.53
CA ILE A 332 -0.06 -7.28 -27.26
C ILE A 332 -0.15 -6.45 -25.99
N LEU A 333 0.71 -6.75 -25.03
CA LEU A 333 0.81 -6.01 -23.77
C LEU A 333 2.14 -5.26 -23.71
N ASP A 334 2.08 -3.96 -23.48
CA ASP A 334 3.26 -3.15 -23.15
C ASP A 334 3.68 -3.43 -21.69
N MET A 335 4.96 -3.82 -21.49
CA MET A 335 5.44 -4.21 -20.16
C MET A 335 5.62 -3.01 -19.23
N HIS A 336 5.75 -1.79 -19.75
CA HIS A 336 5.93 -0.57 -18.98
C HIS A 336 4.65 -0.19 -18.22
N ASN A 337 3.62 0.16 -18.95
CA ASN A 337 2.35 0.65 -18.42
C ASN A 337 1.25 -0.42 -18.32
N ARG A 338 1.52 -1.65 -18.75
CA ARG A 338 0.58 -2.80 -18.73
C ARG A 338 -0.63 -2.64 -19.64
N GLU A 339 -0.62 -1.74 -20.60
CA GLU A 339 -1.68 -1.52 -21.57
C GLU A 339 -1.75 -2.67 -22.56
N ILE A 340 -2.96 -3.10 -22.91
CA ILE A 340 -3.19 -3.90 -24.11
C ILE A 340 -3.24 -2.93 -25.29
N VAL A 341 -2.12 -2.86 -26.02
CA VAL A 341 -1.93 -1.90 -27.10
C VAL A 341 -2.66 -2.30 -28.38
N SER A 342 -2.83 -3.59 -28.58
CA SER A 342 -3.56 -4.17 -29.70
C SER A 342 -4.02 -5.59 -29.35
N TYR A 343 -5.04 -6.07 -30.04
CA TYR A 343 -5.51 -7.45 -29.94
C TYR A 343 -6.30 -7.90 -31.18
N ASN A 344 -6.45 -9.23 -31.30
CA ASN A 344 -7.39 -9.85 -32.22
C ASN A 344 -8.13 -11.00 -31.52
N ILE A 345 -9.40 -11.17 -31.83
CA ILE A 345 -10.25 -12.27 -31.38
C ILE A 345 -10.68 -13.07 -32.61
N SER A 346 -10.42 -14.39 -32.61
CA SER A 346 -10.69 -15.28 -33.74
C SER A 346 -11.33 -16.59 -33.30
N LYS A 347 -12.10 -17.22 -34.19
CA LYS A 347 -12.68 -18.57 -33.97
C LYS A 347 -11.64 -19.70 -34.14
N SER A 348 -10.47 -19.39 -34.69
CA SER A 348 -9.37 -20.35 -34.84
C SER A 348 -8.01 -19.69 -34.65
N PRO A 349 -7.03 -20.38 -34.01
CA PRO A 349 -5.69 -19.87 -33.82
C PRO A 349 -4.87 -19.98 -35.12
N ASN A 350 -5.06 -19.05 -36.04
CA ASN A 350 -4.36 -19.02 -37.31
C ASN A 350 -3.40 -17.82 -37.39
N TYR A 351 -2.56 -17.81 -38.43
CA TYR A 351 -1.58 -16.74 -38.64
C TYR A 351 -2.24 -15.39 -38.98
N LEU A 352 -3.43 -15.39 -39.58
CA LEU A 352 -4.17 -14.15 -39.89
C LEU A 352 -4.52 -13.38 -38.62
N GLN A 353 -4.85 -14.09 -37.52
CA GLN A 353 -5.09 -13.50 -36.21
C GLN A 353 -3.87 -12.69 -35.73
N ILE A 354 -2.67 -13.26 -35.87
CA ILE A 354 -1.42 -12.61 -35.46
C ILE A 354 -1.11 -11.43 -36.39
N THR A 355 -1.31 -11.59 -37.70
CA THR A 355 -1.08 -10.50 -38.67
C THR A 355 -2.00 -9.29 -38.41
N ASP A 356 -3.28 -9.52 -38.16
CA ASP A 356 -4.22 -8.43 -37.87
C ASP A 356 -3.86 -7.71 -36.55
N MET A 357 -3.53 -8.47 -35.53
CA MET A 357 -3.07 -7.92 -34.25
C MET A 357 -1.82 -7.05 -34.43
N LEU A 358 -0.82 -7.51 -35.20
CA LEU A 358 0.39 -6.76 -35.49
C LEU A 358 0.10 -5.49 -36.29
N ASN A 359 -0.71 -5.59 -37.35
CA ASN A 359 -1.07 -4.43 -38.17
C ASN A 359 -1.77 -3.35 -37.36
N LYS A 360 -2.69 -3.73 -36.47
CA LYS A 360 -3.34 -2.78 -35.55
C LYS A 360 -2.33 -2.08 -34.65
N ALA A 361 -1.36 -2.80 -34.08
CA ALA A 361 -0.31 -2.21 -33.27
C ALA A 361 0.58 -1.27 -34.08
N PHE A 362 1.00 -1.70 -35.25
CA PHE A 362 1.89 -0.95 -36.12
C PHE A 362 1.24 0.33 -36.71
N ASN A 363 -0.06 0.30 -36.92
CA ASN A 363 -0.80 1.51 -37.32
C ASN A 363 -1.00 2.51 -36.17
N LYS A 364 -0.95 2.02 -34.93
CA LYS A 364 -1.10 2.88 -33.74
C LYS A 364 0.19 3.62 -33.38
N PHE A 365 1.37 3.03 -33.69
CA PHE A 365 2.68 3.56 -33.33
C PHE A 365 3.60 3.64 -34.55
N GLU A 366 4.08 4.83 -34.87
CA GLU A 366 4.94 5.07 -36.04
C GLU A 366 6.38 4.61 -35.78
N ASP A 367 6.92 4.91 -34.60
CA ASP A 367 8.28 4.52 -34.19
C ASP A 367 8.25 3.40 -33.15
N LEU A 368 8.80 2.25 -33.57
CA LEU A 368 8.99 1.05 -32.75
C LEU A 368 10.44 0.56 -32.80
N ASN A 369 11.37 1.44 -33.18
CA ASN A 369 12.78 1.13 -33.20
C ASN A 369 13.25 0.74 -31.79
N ASN A 370 14.08 -0.32 -31.70
CA ASN A 370 14.60 -0.87 -30.46
C ASN A 370 13.57 -1.57 -29.55
N LEU A 371 12.30 -1.67 -29.96
CA LEU A 371 11.32 -2.47 -29.23
C LEU A 371 11.77 -3.92 -29.14
N VAL A 372 11.76 -4.50 -27.94
CA VAL A 372 11.89 -5.95 -27.73
C VAL A 372 10.50 -6.57 -27.66
N PHE A 373 10.17 -7.41 -28.64
CA PHE A 373 8.88 -8.09 -28.70
C PHE A 373 9.00 -9.55 -28.27
N HIS A 374 8.48 -9.86 -27.10
CA HIS A 374 8.59 -11.16 -26.46
C HIS A 374 7.34 -12.02 -26.65
N SER A 375 7.53 -13.31 -26.92
CA SER A 375 6.46 -14.31 -27.01
C SER A 375 6.87 -15.63 -26.35
N ASP A 376 5.93 -16.56 -26.25
CA ASP A 376 6.27 -17.96 -26.05
C ASP A 376 6.84 -18.57 -27.36
N GLN A 377 7.10 -19.89 -27.33
CA GLN A 377 7.57 -20.66 -28.55
C GLN A 377 6.38 -21.20 -29.37
N GLY A 378 5.24 -20.52 -29.38
CA GLY A 378 4.12 -20.90 -30.24
C GLY A 378 4.51 -20.92 -31.72
N TRP A 379 3.97 -21.87 -32.48
CA TRP A 379 4.32 -22.07 -33.92
C TRP A 379 4.10 -20.79 -34.75
N GLN A 380 3.09 -19.98 -34.42
CA GLN A 380 2.73 -18.74 -35.11
C GLN A 380 3.87 -17.70 -35.03
N TYR A 381 4.62 -17.67 -33.92
CA TYR A 381 5.72 -16.73 -33.66
C TYR A 381 7.05 -17.23 -34.27
N GLN A 382 7.12 -18.49 -34.73
CA GLN A 382 8.28 -19.09 -35.38
C GLN A 382 8.21 -19.00 -36.92
N MET A 383 7.11 -18.48 -37.47
CA MET A 383 6.93 -18.36 -38.91
C MET A 383 7.83 -17.26 -39.50
N TYR A 384 8.41 -17.54 -40.65
CA TYR A 384 9.25 -16.59 -41.42
C TYR A 384 8.55 -15.23 -41.62
N ARG A 385 7.24 -15.25 -41.94
CA ARG A 385 6.46 -14.02 -42.13
C ARG A 385 6.37 -13.15 -40.86
N TYR A 386 6.30 -13.78 -39.68
CA TYR A 386 6.33 -13.07 -38.39
C TYR A 386 7.70 -12.44 -38.16
N HIS A 387 8.79 -13.19 -38.33
CA HIS A 387 10.16 -12.68 -38.22
C HIS A 387 10.42 -11.52 -39.20
N LYS A 388 9.93 -11.65 -40.45
CA LYS A 388 10.05 -10.60 -41.44
C LYS A 388 9.32 -9.32 -41.03
N ALA A 389 8.06 -9.41 -40.58
CA ALA A 389 7.26 -8.27 -40.18
C ALA A 389 7.89 -7.48 -39.04
N LEU A 390 8.52 -8.15 -38.06
CA LEU A 390 9.23 -7.49 -36.95
C LEU A 390 10.52 -6.84 -37.42
N ARG A 391 11.31 -7.56 -38.27
CA ARG A 391 12.59 -7.05 -38.76
C ARG A 391 12.42 -5.80 -39.62
N GLU A 392 11.41 -5.75 -40.49
CA GLU A 392 11.12 -4.59 -41.34
C GLU A 392 10.80 -3.31 -40.56
N ARG A 393 10.50 -3.44 -39.25
CA ARG A 393 10.23 -2.34 -38.36
C ARG A 393 11.30 -2.12 -37.26
N GLY A 394 12.47 -2.76 -37.41
CA GLY A 394 13.56 -2.63 -36.45
C GLY A 394 13.28 -3.27 -35.09
N ILE A 395 12.24 -4.12 -34.99
CA ILE A 395 11.81 -4.76 -33.74
C ILE A 395 12.67 -6.00 -33.47
N THR A 396 13.22 -6.07 -32.25
CA THR A 396 14.00 -7.22 -31.78
C THR A 396 13.06 -8.31 -31.26
N GLN A 397 13.05 -9.47 -31.89
CA GLN A 397 12.29 -10.62 -31.40
C GLN A 397 12.97 -11.27 -30.19
N SER A 398 12.17 -11.72 -29.23
CA SER A 398 12.58 -12.49 -28.06
C SER A 398 11.58 -13.61 -27.79
N MET A 399 12.06 -14.79 -27.35
CA MET A 399 11.18 -15.93 -27.02
C MET A 399 11.49 -16.49 -25.63
N SER A 400 10.44 -16.95 -24.93
CA SER A 400 10.57 -17.73 -23.71
C SER A 400 11.36 -19.01 -23.92
N ARG A 401 12.02 -19.50 -22.90
CA ARG A 401 12.60 -20.84 -22.93
C ARG A 401 11.50 -21.91 -23.01
N LYS A 402 11.77 -23.01 -23.65
CA LYS A 402 10.82 -24.10 -23.81
C LYS A 402 10.23 -24.58 -22.48
N GLY A 403 8.92 -24.56 -22.40
CA GLY A 403 8.17 -24.98 -21.18
C GLY A 403 8.36 -24.12 -19.96
N ASN A 404 8.87 -22.90 -20.10
CA ASN A 404 9.13 -21.98 -19.00
C ASN A 404 8.14 -20.81 -19.04
N CYS A 405 6.91 -21.07 -18.55
CA CYS A 405 5.82 -20.10 -18.51
C CYS A 405 6.18 -18.81 -17.76
N LEU A 406 7.04 -18.89 -16.76
CA LEU A 406 7.49 -17.72 -16.01
C LEU A 406 8.23 -16.68 -16.86
N ASP A 407 8.76 -17.08 -18.01
CA ASP A 407 9.46 -16.15 -18.90
C ASP A 407 8.49 -15.18 -19.60
N ASN A 408 7.17 -15.51 -19.67
CA ASN A 408 6.09 -14.65 -20.17
C ASN A 408 5.08 -14.25 -19.09
N SER A 409 5.52 -14.15 -17.85
CA SER A 409 4.65 -13.88 -16.70
C SER A 409 3.82 -12.58 -16.77
N PRO A 410 4.21 -11.48 -17.45
CA PRO A 410 3.33 -10.33 -17.61
C PRO A 410 2.05 -10.64 -18.37
N MET A 411 2.14 -11.40 -19.47
CA MET A 411 0.98 -11.81 -20.27
C MET A 411 0.13 -12.85 -19.57
N GLU A 412 0.76 -13.85 -18.93
CA GLU A 412 0.04 -14.83 -18.09
C GLU A 412 -0.77 -14.17 -16.98
N ASN A 413 -0.21 -13.11 -16.38
CA ASN A 413 -0.89 -12.33 -15.35
C ASN A 413 -2.12 -11.57 -15.90
N PHE A 414 -2.04 -11.07 -17.13
CA PHE A 414 -3.17 -10.46 -17.82
C PHE A 414 -4.27 -11.49 -18.07
N PHE A 415 -3.96 -12.61 -18.71
CA PHE A 415 -4.93 -13.66 -18.97
C PHE A 415 -5.54 -14.22 -17.67
N GLY A 416 -4.72 -14.43 -16.66
CA GLY A 416 -5.21 -14.87 -15.35
C GLY A 416 -6.22 -13.89 -14.75
N LYS A 417 -6.01 -12.58 -14.87
CA LYS A 417 -6.97 -11.56 -14.41
C LYS A 417 -8.23 -11.59 -15.25
N MET A 418 -8.12 -11.53 -16.57
CA MET A 418 -9.25 -11.55 -17.49
C MET A 418 -10.13 -12.77 -17.25
N LYS A 419 -9.54 -13.96 -17.23
CA LYS A 419 -10.29 -15.20 -17.01
C LYS A 419 -10.96 -15.28 -15.65
N ASN A 420 -10.30 -14.80 -14.60
CA ASN A 420 -10.91 -14.82 -13.26
C ASN A 420 -11.96 -13.72 -13.06
N GLU A 421 -11.83 -12.57 -13.72
CA GLU A 421 -12.69 -11.41 -13.50
C GLU A 421 -13.91 -11.38 -14.42
N MET A 422 -13.89 -12.08 -15.58
CA MET A 422 -15.03 -12.06 -16.52
C MET A 422 -15.45 -13.43 -17.08
N PHE A 423 -14.64 -14.47 -16.94
CA PHE A 423 -14.91 -15.73 -17.62
C PHE A 423 -15.20 -16.89 -16.67
N TYR A 424 -14.23 -17.25 -15.80
CA TYR A 424 -14.38 -18.42 -14.93
C TYR A 424 -15.54 -18.31 -13.95
N GLY A 425 -16.48 -19.25 -14.07
CA GLY A 425 -17.74 -19.31 -13.30
C GLY A 425 -18.87 -18.49 -13.91
N HIS A 426 -18.64 -17.88 -15.09
CA HIS A 426 -19.61 -17.13 -15.87
C HIS A 426 -19.80 -17.70 -17.28
N GLU A 427 -19.13 -18.84 -17.62
CA GLU A 427 -19.16 -19.45 -18.97
C GLU A 427 -20.59 -19.73 -19.44
N TYR A 428 -21.49 -20.05 -18.53
CA TYR A 428 -22.90 -20.34 -18.80
C TYR A 428 -23.73 -19.09 -19.14
N GLU A 429 -23.26 -17.90 -18.85
CA GLU A 429 -23.92 -16.63 -19.18
C GLU A 429 -23.82 -16.32 -20.67
N PHE A 430 -22.76 -16.80 -21.32
CA PHE A 430 -22.52 -16.59 -22.76
C PHE A 430 -23.21 -17.68 -23.59
N LYS A 431 -24.29 -17.30 -24.29
CA LYS A 431 -25.05 -18.22 -25.13
C LYS A 431 -24.50 -18.33 -26.55
N THR A 432 -23.82 -17.30 -27.04
CA THR A 432 -23.22 -17.24 -28.36
C THR A 432 -21.78 -16.77 -28.31
N LEU A 433 -21.01 -17.04 -29.39
CA LEU A 433 -19.62 -16.59 -29.51
C LEU A 433 -19.54 -15.05 -29.64
N GLU A 434 -20.56 -14.43 -30.22
CA GLU A 434 -20.66 -12.96 -30.35
C GLU A 434 -20.82 -12.30 -28.97
N GLN A 435 -21.61 -12.89 -28.06
CA GLN A 435 -21.72 -12.40 -26.69
C GLN A 435 -20.39 -12.51 -25.94
N LEU A 436 -19.69 -13.65 -26.09
CA LEU A 436 -18.38 -13.82 -25.49
C LEU A 436 -17.37 -12.82 -26.06
N GLN A 437 -17.34 -12.64 -27.39
CA GLN A 437 -16.45 -11.69 -28.05
C GLN A 437 -16.69 -10.26 -27.52
N LYS A 438 -17.94 -9.81 -27.47
CA LYS A 438 -18.31 -8.50 -26.94
C LYS A 438 -17.84 -8.32 -25.50
N ALA A 439 -18.04 -9.31 -24.63
CA ALA A 439 -17.60 -9.27 -23.25
C ALA A 439 -16.05 -9.20 -23.13
N MET A 440 -15.33 -9.87 -24.04
CA MET A 440 -13.86 -9.78 -24.09
C MET A 440 -13.40 -8.39 -24.51
N GLU A 441 -14.05 -7.75 -25.49
CA GLU A 441 -13.76 -6.40 -25.96
C GLU A 441 -14.05 -5.37 -24.85
N GLU A 442 -15.22 -5.45 -24.21
CA GLU A 442 -15.60 -4.61 -23.06
C GLU A 442 -14.62 -4.78 -21.88
N TYR A 443 -14.17 -6.01 -21.63
CA TYR A 443 -13.19 -6.23 -20.57
C TYR A 443 -11.84 -5.60 -20.89
N ILE A 444 -11.36 -5.65 -22.14
CA ILE A 444 -10.09 -5.02 -22.53
C ILE A 444 -10.18 -3.50 -22.41
N ASP A 445 -11.30 -2.92 -22.81
CA ASP A 445 -11.55 -1.50 -22.64
C ASP A 445 -11.55 -1.09 -21.16
N TYR A 446 -12.33 -1.78 -20.34
CA TYR A 446 -12.32 -1.61 -18.89
C TYR A 446 -10.91 -1.78 -18.28
N TYR A 447 -10.16 -2.80 -18.72
CA TYR A 447 -8.80 -3.07 -18.22
C TYR A 447 -7.85 -1.91 -18.51
N ASN A 448 -7.93 -1.31 -19.68
CA ASN A 448 -7.06 -0.22 -20.12
C ASN A 448 -7.46 1.13 -19.51
N ASN A 449 -8.75 1.43 -19.42
CA ASN A 449 -9.26 2.78 -19.17
C ASN A 449 -9.81 2.99 -17.76
N GLU A 450 -10.31 1.94 -17.09
CA GLU A 450 -11.00 2.08 -15.80
C GLU A 450 -10.30 1.30 -14.67
N ARG A 451 -9.70 0.14 -15.01
CA ARG A 451 -9.13 -0.76 -14.03
C ARG A 451 -7.80 -0.27 -13.50
N ILE A 452 -7.80 0.33 -12.30
CA ILE A 452 -6.56 0.75 -11.64
C ILE A 452 -5.66 -0.43 -11.26
N GLN A 453 -4.35 -0.21 -11.27
CA GLN A 453 -3.36 -1.22 -10.94
C GLN A 453 -2.46 -0.79 -9.78
N VAL A 454 -2.25 -1.71 -8.83
CA VAL A 454 -1.38 -1.46 -7.66
C VAL A 454 0.07 -1.17 -8.08
N LYS A 455 0.57 -1.87 -9.12
CA LYS A 455 1.91 -1.65 -9.67
C LYS A 455 2.07 -0.28 -10.33
N LEU A 456 0.99 0.28 -10.86
CA LEU A 456 0.92 1.61 -11.45
C LEU A 456 0.49 2.68 -10.43
N LYS A 457 0.66 2.40 -9.15
CA LYS A 457 0.37 3.34 -8.03
C LYS A 457 -1.09 3.83 -8.00
N GLY A 458 -2.03 3.08 -8.55
CA GLY A 458 -3.46 3.43 -8.62
C GLY A 458 -3.89 4.09 -9.93
N LEU A 459 -3.03 4.13 -10.92
CA LEU A 459 -3.38 4.55 -12.28
C LEU A 459 -3.93 3.37 -13.09
N THR A 460 -4.70 3.68 -14.12
CA THR A 460 -5.03 2.74 -15.19
C THR A 460 -3.86 2.61 -16.16
N PRO A 461 -3.79 1.57 -17.00
CA PRO A 461 -2.79 1.45 -18.04
C PRO A 461 -2.68 2.67 -18.97
N CYS A 462 -3.81 3.19 -19.46
CA CYS A 462 -3.84 4.37 -20.30
C CYS A 462 -3.40 5.65 -19.58
N GLN A 463 -3.81 5.85 -18.33
CA GLN A 463 -3.34 6.98 -17.52
C GLN A 463 -1.83 6.93 -17.30
N ALA A 464 -1.28 5.72 -17.04
CA ALA A 464 0.15 5.55 -16.86
C ALA A 464 0.93 5.84 -18.14
N ARG A 465 0.43 5.44 -19.33
CA ARG A 465 1.02 5.80 -20.63
C ARG A 465 1.05 7.32 -20.84
N ASN A 466 -0.08 7.97 -20.62
CA ASN A 466 -0.17 9.42 -20.78
C ASN A 466 0.79 10.14 -19.84
N GLN A 467 0.89 9.70 -18.60
CA GLN A 467 1.82 10.28 -17.63
C GLN A 467 3.28 10.13 -18.08
N SER A 468 3.68 8.97 -18.62
CA SER A 468 5.04 8.74 -19.14
C SER A 468 5.34 9.63 -20.35
N LEU A 469 4.38 9.85 -21.25
CA LEU A 469 4.56 10.69 -22.44
C LEU A 469 4.66 12.19 -22.11
N TYR A 470 4.08 12.64 -20.99
CA TYR A 470 4.08 14.06 -20.59
C TYR A 470 5.02 14.37 -19.42
N SER A 471 5.81 13.39 -18.94
CA SER A 471 6.84 13.60 -17.91
C SER A 471 8.16 14.01 -18.57
N PHE A 472 8.21 15.27 -19.07
CA PHE A 472 9.43 15.93 -19.50
C PHE A 472 9.83 17.00 -18.49
#